data_b376d3fd6239f80ff8dd776f92e1a318
#
_entry.id   b376d3fd6239f80ff8dd776f92e1a318
#
_cell.length_a   1.000
_cell.length_b   1.000
_cell.length_c   1.000
_cell.angle_alpha   90.00
_cell.angle_beta   90.00
_cell.angle_gamma   90.00
#
_symmetry.space_group_name_H-M   'P 1'
#
loop_
_entity.id
_entity.type
_entity.pdbx_description
1 polymer ?
#
loop_
_entity_poly.entity_id
_entity_poly.type
_entity_poly.pdbx_seq_one_letter_code
_entity_poly.pdbx_strand_id
1 'polypeptide(L)' 'MEELIEKLQSEAGITEEQAKKALAAVKNYVVEKFPMLEGAVGNLFGSE' A
#
# COMPACT_ATOMS: atom_id res chain seq x y z
N MET A 1 -2.74 7.33 -4.73
CA MET A 1 -2.09 6.61 -3.65
C MET A 1 -1.39 7.52 -2.65
N GLU A 2 -1.01 8.71 -3.07
CA GLU A 2 -0.37 9.66 -2.17
C GLU A 2 -1.24 10.00 -0.98
N GLU A 3 -2.53 10.11 -1.21
CA GLU A 3 -3.45 10.44 -0.15
C GLU A 3 -3.41 9.41 0.97
N LEU A 4 -3.34 8.14 0.59
CA LEU A 4 -3.26 7.07 1.56
C LEU A 4 -1.93 7.11 2.31
N ILE A 5 -0.85 7.40 1.61
CA ILE A 5 0.45 7.51 2.24
C ILE A 5 0.45 8.63 3.27
N GLU A 6 -0.14 9.77 2.91
CA GLU A 6 -0.22 10.89 3.84
C GLU A 6 -1.04 10.54 5.07
N LYS A 7 -2.14 9.83 4.86
CA LYS A 7 -2.97 9.41 5.98
C LYS A 7 -2.23 8.47 6.90
N LEU A 8 -1.48 7.54 6.33
CA LEU A 8 -0.68 6.62 7.14
C LEU A 8 0.37 7.38 7.95
N GLN A 9 1.02 8.34 7.33
CA GLN A 9 2.01 9.14 8.04
C GLN A 9 1.38 9.89 9.20
N SER A 10 0.23 10.48 8.97
CA SER A 10 -0.43 11.28 9.97
C SER A 10 -0.92 10.42 11.13
N GLU A 11 -1.53 9.30 10.84
CA GLU A 11 -2.15 8.49 11.88
C GLU A 11 -1.17 7.58 12.58
N ALA A 12 -0.17 7.08 11.86
CA ALA A 12 0.80 6.17 12.45
C ALA A 12 2.07 6.87 12.92
N GLY A 13 2.25 8.13 12.55
CA GLY A 13 3.43 8.86 12.96
C GLY A 13 4.71 8.31 12.35
N ILE A 14 4.63 7.87 11.11
CA ILE A 14 5.77 7.28 10.42
C ILE A 14 6.22 8.17 9.28
N THR A 15 7.42 7.90 8.77
CA THR A 15 7.93 8.65 7.63
C THR A 15 7.29 8.18 6.34
N GLU A 16 7.48 8.98 5.28
CA GLU A 16 6.97 8.59 3.98
C GLU A 16 7.56 7.27 3.52
N GLU A 17 8.85 7.09 3.74
CA GLU A 17 9.50 5.85 3.35
C GLU A 17 8.93 4.66 4.09
N GLN A 18 8.68 4.83 5.38
CA GLN A 18 8.09 3.76 6.17
C GLN A 18 6.67 3.46 5.71
N ALA A 19 5.91 4.49 5.36
CA ALA A 19 4.55 4.29 4.86
C ALA A 19 4.57 3.51 3.56
N LYS A 20 5.50 3.83 2.67
CA LYS A 20 5.60 3.11 1.40
C LYS A 20 5.94 1.65 1.61
N LYS A 21 6.85 1.37 2.54
CA LYS A 21 7.20 -0.02 2.84
C LYS A 21 6.03 -0.76 3.45
N ALA A 22 5.27 -0.09 4.30
CA ALA A 22 4.10 -0.71 4.91
C ALA A 22 3.06 -1.08 3.85
N LEU A 23 2.84 -0.18 2.90
CA LEU A 23 1.89 -0.45 1.84
C LEU A 23 2.37 -1.58 0.94
N ALA A 24 3.67 -1.64 0.68
CA ALA A 24 4.22 -2.74 -0.11
C ALA A 24 3.99 -4.08 0.59
N ALA A 25 4.16 -4.10 1.90
CA ALA A 25 3.92 -5.31 2.67
C ALA A 25 2.46 -5.73 2.59
N VAL A 26 1.55 -4.76 2.72
CA VAL A 26 0.12 -5.05 2.62
C VAL A 26 -0.22 -5.58 1.24
N LYS A 27 0.32 -4.93 0.21
CA LYS A 27 0.08 -5.37 -1.15
C LYS A 27 0.54 -6.80 -1.37
N ASN A 28 1.74 -7.11 -0.91
CA ASN A 28 2.27 -8.47 -1.07
C ASN A 28 1.43 -9.48 -0.32
N TYR A 29 0.97 -9.13 0.86
CA TYR A 29 0.14 -10.02 1.64
C TYR A 29 -1.17 -10.33 0.92
N VAL A 30 -1.83 -9.29 0.40
CA VAL A 30 -3.10 -9.46 -0.28
C VAL A 30 -2.93 -10.33 -1.53
N VAL A 31 -1.88 -10.07 -2.30
CA VAL A 31 -1.65 -10.85 -3.52
C VAL A 31 -1.33 -12.30 -3.17
N GLU A 32 -0.61 -12.51 -2.09
CA GLU A 32 -0.26 -13.86 -1.67
C GLU A 32 -1.49 -14.65 -1.26
N LYS A 33 -2.40 -14.00 -0.54
CA LYS A 33 -3.60 -14.67 -0.06
C LYS A 33 -4.69 -14.75 -1.13
N PHE A 34 -4.76 -13.76 -1.98
CA PHE A 34 -5.79 -13.67 -3.01
C PHE A 34 -5.16 -13.31 -4.34
N PRO A 35 -4.48 -14.28 -4.97
CA PRO A 35 -3.76 -13.96 -6.23
C PRO A 35 -4.67 -13.39 -7.31
N MET A 36 -5.94 -13.74 -7.28
CA MET A 36 -6.86 -13.24 -8.31
C MET A 36 -7.06 -11.73 -8.20
N LEU A 37 -6.71 -11.13 -7.08
CA LEU A 37 -6.85 -9.69 -6.88
C LEU A 37 -5.61 -8.91 -7.30
N GLU A 38 -4.62 -9.58 -7.86
CA GLU A 38 -3.36 -8.93 -8.20
C GLU A 38 -3.58 -7.72 -9.10
N GLY A 39 -4.48 -7.85 -10.09
CA GLY A 39 -4.76 -6.75 -10.99
C GLY A 39 -5.35 -5.56 -10.27
N ALA A 40 -6.33 -5.80 -9.42
CA ALA A 40 -6.98 -4.73 -8.68
C ALA A 40 -6.02 -4.06 -7.71
N VAL A 41 -5.22 -4.87 -7.03
CA VAL A 41 -4.24 -4.34 -6.10
C VAL A 41 -3.21 -3.51 -6.83
N GLY A 42 -2.77 -3.97 -8.00
CA GLY A 42 -1.84 -3.21 -8.80
C GLY A 42 -2.38 -1.85 -9.21
N ASN A 43 -3.65 -1.81 -9.58
CA ASN A 43 -4.29 -0.55 -9.92
C ASN A 43 -4.35 0.40 -8.72
N LEU A 44 -4.68 -0.13 -7.56
CA LEU A 44 -4.82 0.71 -6.38
C LEU A 44 -3.47 1.20 -5.87
N PHE A 45 -2.46 0.34 -5.89
CA PHE A 45 -1.20 0.64 -5.22
C PHE A 45 -0.10 1.05 -6.17
N GLY A 46 -0.22 0.71 -7.43
CA GLY A 46 0.85 0.97 -8.37
C GLY A 46 0.54 1.99 -9.44
N SER A 47 -0.62 2.57 -9.43
CA SER A 47 -1.06 3.43 -10.52
C SER A 47 -0.71 4.89 -10.30
N GLU A 48 -0.12 5.22 -9.16
CA GLU A 48 0.14 6.62 -8.92
C GLU A 48 1.39 7.13 -9.62
#